data_a7e2b9e0c648e4e2f82ee317b33466e8
#
_entry.id   a7e2b9e0c648e4e2f82ee317b33466e8
#
_cell.length_a   1.000
_cell.length_b   1.000
_cell.length_c   1.000
_cell.angle_alpha   90.00
_cell.angle_beta   90.00
_cell.angle_gamma   90.00
#
_symmetry.space_group_name_H-M   'P 1'
#
loop_
_entity.id
_entity.type
_entity.pdbx_description
1 polymer ?
#
loop_
_entity_poly.entity_id
_entity_poly.type
_entity_poly.pdbx_seq_one_letter_code
_entity_poly.pdbx_strand_id
1 'polypeptide(L)'
;MSKVTEAFSNGKAFIPFLTAGDPNIEKTENYILELEKAGADLIEIGIPFSDPIAEGVVIQEADLRSLKAGTTTDKIFNMVASVRKKTDIPLVFMTYLNPVFHYGYEAFFAKCEEVGINGIIIPDM
;
A
#
# COMPACT_ATOMS: atom_id res chain seq x y z
N MET A 1 4.20 -12.40 -17.68
CA MET A 1 3.21 -12.50 -16.58
C MET A 1 3.54 -11.47 -15.52
N SER A 2 2.54 -10.75 -15.00
CA SER A 2 2.77 -9.76 -13.95
C SER A 2 2.96 -10.45 -12.60
N LYS A 3 3.58 -9.72 -11.65
CA LYS A 3 3.73 -10.19 -10.27
C LYS A 3 2.36 -10.45 -9.62
N VAL A 4 1.37 -9.61 -9.93
CA VAL A 4 0.01 -9.79 -9.41
C VAL A 4 -0.58 -11.10 -9.92
N THR A 5 -0.42 -11.41 -11.19
CA THR A 5 -0.88 -12.67 -11.76
C THR A 5 -0.17 -13.88 -11.13
N GLU A 6 1.12 -13.76 -10.90
CA GLU A 6 1.91 -14.82 -10.26
C GLU A 6 1.43 -15.14 -8.85
N ALA A 7 0.89 -14.15 -8.12
CA ALA A 7 0.36 -14.37 -6.77
C ALA A 7 -0.75 -15.43 -6.74
N PHE A 8 -1.46 -15.63 -7.84
CA PHE A 8 -2.55 -16.60 -7.95
C PHE A 8 -2.15 -17.93 -8.62
N SER A 9 -0.88 -18.11 -8.95
CA SER A 9 -0.42 -19.27 -9.71
C SER A 9 -0.66 -20.60 -9.01
N ASN A 10 -0.75 -20.60 -7.68
CA ASN A 10 -0.98 -21.79 -6.86
C ASN A 10 -2.46 -21.98 -6.47
N GLY A 11 -3.39 -21.30 -7.14
CA GLY A 11 -4.81 -21.35 -6.84
C GLY A 11 -5.24 -20.27 -5.88
N LYS A 12 -5.49 -20.61 -4.61
CA LYS A 12 -5.91 -19.62 -3.61
C LYS A 12 -4.74 -18.75 -3.18
N ALA A 13 -4.97 -17.44 -3.06
CA ALA A 13 -3.98 -16.48 -2.60
C ALA A 13 -4.40 -15.89 -1.26
N PHE A 14 -3.42 -15.70 -0.37
CA PHE A 14 -3.61 -14.96 0.88
C PHE A 14 -3.18 -13.51 0.63
N ILE A 15 -4.15 -12.58 0.68
CA ILE A 15 -3.95 -11.17 0.34
C ILE A 15 -4.36 -10.29 1.52
N PRO A 16 -3.45 -10.05 2.48
CA PRO A 16 -3.77 -9.14 3.58
C PRO A 16 -3.74 -7.68 3.17
N PHE A 17 -4.51 -6.86 3.88
CA PHE A 17 -4.54 -5.41 3.74
C PHE A 17 -3.93 -4.76 4.97
N LEU A 18 -3.20 -3.67 4.78
CA LEU A 18 -2.76 -2.82 5.88
C LEU A 18 -2.79 -1.35 5.45
N THR A 19 -2.96 -0.46 6.42
CA THR A 19 -2.89 0.99 6.18
C THR A 19 -1.45 1.45 6.39
N ALA A 20 -0.87 2.08 5.37
CA ALA A 20 0.50 2.59 5.46
C ALA A 20 0.57 3.67 6.54
N GLY A 21 1.58 3.57 7.40
CA GLY A 21 1.82 4.55 8.45
C GLY A 21 1.04 4.33 9.75
N ASP A 22 0.26 3.26 9.86
CA ASP A 22 -0.48 2.93 11.08
C ASP A 22 0.22 1.79 11.83
N PRO A 23 0.72 2.00 13.04
CA PRO A 23 0.77 3.24 13.82
C PRO A 23 1.86 4.22 13.39
N ASN A 24 2.85 3.78 12.62
CA ASN A 24 3.86 4.63 12.00
C ASN A 24 4.49 3.91 10.81
N ILE A 25 5.30 4.63 10.05
CA ILE A 25 5.83 4.10 8.78
C ILE A 25 6.87 2.98 8.99
N GLU A 26 7.66 3.06 10.04
CA GLU A 26 8.67 2.02 10.32
C GLU A 26 8.02 0.70 10.66
N LYS A 27 6.95 0.72 11.46
CA LYS A 27 6.21 -0.49 11.79
C LYS A 27 5.48 -1.06 10.57
N THR A 28 5.05 -0.20 9.65
CA THR A 28 4.44 -0.66 8.39
C THR A 28 5.43 -1.54 7.61
N GLU A 29 6.66 -1.10 7.49
CA GLU A 29 7.69 -1.90 6.82
C GLU A 29 7.86 -3.26 7.50
N ASN A 30 7.96 -3.27 8.83
CA ASN A 30 8.10 -4.53 9.59
C ASN A 30 6.90 -5.44 9.39
N TYR A 31 5.69 -4.90 9.38
CA TYR A 31 4.46 -5.69 9.17
C TYR A 31 4.44 -6.33 7.78
N ILE A 32 4.88 -5.62 6.75
CA ILE A 32 4.96 -6.19 5.41
C ILE A 32 5.88 -7.42 5.40
N LEU A 33 7.04 -7.30 6.01
CA LEU A 33 8.00 -8.41 6.05
C LEU A 33 7.47 -9.58 6.88
N GLU A 34 6.78 -9.30 7.99
CA GLU A 34 6.18 -10.36 8.81
C GLU A 34 5.01 -11.04 8.10
N LEU A 35 4.20 -10.29 7.35
CA LEU A 35 3.10 -10.87 6.58
C LEU A 35 3.63 -11.80 5.48
N GLU A 36 4.72 -11.45 4.85
CA GLU A 36 5.36 -12.32 3.88
C GLU A 36 5.81 -13.63 4.54
N LYS A 37 6.44 -13.56 5.69
CA LYS A 37 6.85 -14.74 6.45
C LYS A 37 5.67 -15.60 6.84
N ALA A 38 4.51 -15.00 7.09
CA ALA A 38 3.28 -15.70 7.45
C ALA A 38 2.57 -16.34 6.26
N GLY A 39 3.09 -16.15 5.04
CA GLY A 39 2.57 -16.79 3.84
C GLY A 39 1.76 -15.89 2.93
N ALA A 40 1.83 -14.57 3.10
CA ALA A 40 1.13 -13.65 2.19
C ALA A 40 1.67 -13.81 0.76
N ASP A 41 0.77 -13.85 -0.20
CA ASP A 41 1.09 -13.96 -1.63
C ASP A 41 1.14 -12.60 -2.30
N LEU A 42 0.39 -11.64 -1.76
CA LEU A 42 0.32 -10.27 -2.23
C LEU A 42 -0.12 -9.42 -1.04
N ILE A 43 0.34 -8.19 -0.93
CA ILE A 43 -0.08 -7.30 0.15
C ILE A 43 -0.69 -6.03 -0.45
N GLU A 44 -1.90 -5.68 0.02
CA GLU A 44 -2.55 -4.41 -0.31
C GLU A 44 -2.16 -3.37 0.72
N ILE A 45 -1.64 -2.24 0.25
CA ILE A 45 -1.21 -1.13 1.09
C ILE A 45 -2.16 0.04 0.87
N GLY A 46 -2.94 0.37 1.90
CA GLY A 46 -3.85 1.51 1.85
C GLY A 46 -3.10 2.81 2.06
N ILE A 47 -3.31 3.78 1.16
CA ILE A 47 -2.81 5.14 1.33
C ILE A 47 -3.83 5.90 2.17
N PRO A 48 -3.44 6.46 3.34
CA PRO A 48 -4.41 7.08 4.24
C PRO A 48 -5.03 8.33 3.63
N PHE A 49 -6.33 8.51 3.88
CA PHE A 49 -7.11 9.64 3.41
C PHE A 49 -8.07 10.08 4.50
N SER A 50 -8.21 11.40 4.69
CA SER A 50 -9.04 11.96 5.77
C SER A 50 -10.54 11.76 5.55
N ASP A 51 -11.00 11.60 4.30
CA ASP A 51 -12.41 11.53 3.95
C ASP A 51 -12.76 10.28 3.12
N PRO A 52 -12.47 9.07 3.63
CA PRO A 52 -12.78 7.84 2.88
C PRO A 52 -14.30 7.65 2.81
N ILE A 53 -14.80 7.21 1.65
CA ILE A 53 -16.24 7.04 1.40
C ILE A 53 -16.65 5.58 1.24
N ALA A 54 -15.70 4.68 1.01
CA ALA A 54 -15.97 3.27 0.73
C ALA A 54 -15.40 2.33 1.79
N GLU A 55 -14.99 2.85 2.94
CA GLU A 55 -14.30 2.08 3.97
C GLU A 55 -15.10 2.05 5.27
N GLY A 56 -14.96 0.95 6.02
CA GLY A 56 -15.57 0.84 7.33
C GLY A 56 -14.83 1.64 8.40
N VAL A 57 -15.40 1.69 9.60
CA VAL A 57 -14.90 2.47 10.73
C VAL A 57 -13.45 2.08 11.09
N VAL A 58 -13.13 0.79 11.05
CA VAL A 58 -11.79 0.30 11.44
C VAL A 58 -10.70 0.90 10.53
N ILE A 59 -10.94 0.91 9.22
CA ILE A 59 -9.97 1.47 8.27
C ILE A 59 -9.92 2.98 8.36
N GLN A 60 -11.07 3.64 8.57
CA GLN A 60 -11.11 5.09 8.78
C GLN A 60 -10.28 5.51 10.00
N GLU A 61 -10.38 4.75 11.09
CA GLU A 61 -9.59 5.02 12.30
C GLU A 61 -8.10 4.79 12.06
N ALA A 62 -7.75 3.74 11.28
CA ALA A 62 -6.37 3.48 10.91
C ALA A 62 -5.79 4.62 10.07
N ASP A 63 -6.57 5.13 9.12
CA ASP A 63 -6.16 6.28 8.31
C ASP A 63 -5.89 7.51 9.19
N LEU A 64 -6.78 7.77 10.15
CA LEU A 64 -6.59 8.90 11.07
C LEU A 64 -5.34 8.75 11.93
N ARG A 65 -5.07 7.55 12.45
CA ARG A 65 -3.85 7.29 13.22
C ARG A 65 -2.61 7.54 12.38
N SER A 66 -2.63 7.07 11.14
CA SER A 66 -1.52 7.25 10.20
C SER A 66 -1.26 8.73 9.91
N LEU A 67 -2.33 9.48 9.62
CA LEU A 67 -2.21 10.92 9.34
C LEU A 67 -1.70 11.68 10.57
N LYS A 68 -2.16 11.32 11.77
CA LYS A 68 -1.66 11.90 13.01
C LYS A 68 -0.18 11.62 13.25
N ALA A 69 0.30 10.47 12.80
CA ALA A 69 1.72 10.10 12.92
C ALA A 69 2.59 10.85 11.90
N GLY A 70 2.00 11.68 11.05
CA GLY A 70 2.73 12.47 10.07
C GLY A 70 3.02 11.76 8.76
N THR A 71 2.28 10.70 8.44
CA THR A 71 2.45 9.96 7.20
C THR A 71 2.13 10.85 5.99
N THR A 72 3.01 10.81 4.99
CA THR A 72 2.80 11.48 3.70
C THR A 72 2.97 10.46 2.59
N THR A 73 2.49 10.79 1.39
CA THR A 73 2.67 9.92 0.23
C THR A 73 4.15 9.68 -0.07
N ASP A 74 4.99 10.70 0.05
CA ASP A 74 6.43 10.53 -0.15
C ASP A 74 7.06 9.57 0.86
N LYS A 75 6.63 9.62 2.12
CA LYS A 75 7.11 8.69 3.14
C LYS A 75 6.71 7.26 2.81
N ILE A 76 5.51 7.07 2.25
CA ILE A 76 5.04 5.76 1.81
C ILE A 76 5.91 5.24 0.66
N PHE A 77 6.20 6.07 -0.34
CA PHE A 77 7.08 5.68 -1.43
C PHE A 77 8.49 5.31 -0.93
N ASN A 78 9.04 6.10 0.00
CA ASN A 78 10.34 5.79 0.57
C ASN A 78 10.33 4.46 1.33
N MET A 79 9.26 4.17 2.03
CA MET A 79 9.09 2.90 2.74
C MET A 79 9.05 1.73 1.74
N VAL A 80 8.29 1.85 0.65
CA VAL A 80 8.23 0.81 -0.37
C VAL A 80 9.61 0.57 -0.99
N ALA A 81 10.35 1.63 -1.28
CA ALA A 81 11.71 1.51 -1.80
C ALA A 81 12.61 0.74 -0.84
N SER A 82 12.47 0.99 0.46
CA SER A 82 13.21 0.25 1.49
C SER A 82 12.81 -1.23 1.54
N VAL A 83 11.51 -1.51 1.51
CA VAL A 83 10.98 -2.89 1.51
C VAL A 83 11.51 -3.66 0.29
N ARG A 84 11.58 -3.02 -0.87
CA ARG A 84 12.03 -3.67 -2.11
C ARG A 84 13.48 -4.13 -2.08
N LYS A 85 14.29 -3.58 -1.19
CA LYS A 85 15.66 -4.07 -0.98
C LYS A 85 15.68 -5.41 -0.25
N LYS A 86 14.57 -5.80 0.36
CA LYS A 86 14.46 -6.98 1.23
C LYS A 86 13.55 -8.07 0.68
N THR A 87 12.63 -7.74 -0.22
CA THR A 87 11.65 -8.69 -0.75
C THR A 87 11.09 -8.26 -2.10
N ASP A 88 10.69 -9.25 -2.91
CA ASP A 88 10.02 -9.07 -4.19
C ASP A 88 8.52 -9.36 -4.10
N ILE A 89 7.95 -9.49 -2.91
CA ILE A 89 6.52 -9.80 -2.75
C ILE A 89 5.67 -8.79 -3.52
N PRO A 90 4.63 -9.23 -4.26
CA PRO A 90 3.75 -8.29 -4.96
C PRO A 90 3.09 -7.32 -3.98
N LEU A 91 3.16 -6.03 -4.29
CA LEU A 91 2.57 -4.95 -3.50
C LEU A 91 1.64 -4.14 -4.38
N VAL A 92 0.44 -3.89 -3.89
CA VAL A 92 -0.59 -3.11 -4.58
C VAL A 92 -1.02 -1.98 -3.66
N PHE A 93 -1.08 -0.76 -4.19
CA PHE A 93 -1.68 0.35 -3.46
C PHE A 93 -3.19 0.34 -3.60
N MET A 94 -3.88 0.64 -2.51
CA MET A 94 -5.29 1.03 -2.55
C MET A 94 -5.37 2.49 -2.12
N THR A 95 -5.88 3.35 -3.00
CA THR A 95 -5.93 4.79 -2.75
C THR A 95 -7.18 5.39 -3.36
N TYR A 96 -7.67 6.49 -2.79
CA TYR A 96 -8.69 7.31 -3.43
C TYR A 96 -8.06 8.21 -4.49
N LEU A 97 -8.90 8.73 -5.37
CA LEU A 97 -8.46 9.56 -6.49
C LEU A 97 -7.81 10.86 -5.99
N ASN A 98 -8.35 11.46 -4.93
CA ASN A 98 -7.90 12.75 -4.44
C ASN A 98 -6.42 12.78 -4.02
N PRO A 99 -5.90 11.84 -3.23
CA PRO A 99 -4.45 11.81 -2.94
C PRO A 99 -3.59 11.71 -4.20
N VAL A 100 -4.02 10.94 -5.19
CA VAL A 100 -3.30 10.81 -6.47
C VAL A 100 -3.32 12.12 -7.24
N PHE A 101 -4.50 12.78 -7.28
CA PHE A 101 -4.65 14.07 -7.95
C PHE A 101 -3.74 15.13 -7.32
N HIS A 102 -3.72 15.22 -5.99
CA HIS A 102 -2.88 16.20 -5.29
C HIS A 102 -1.39 15.95 -5.48
N TYR A 103 -0.98 14.69 -5.56
CA TYR A 103 0.42 14.36 -5.83
C TYR A 103 0.78 14.66 -7.28
N GLY A 104 -0.18 14.56 -8.18
CA GLY A 104 -0.01 14.66 -9.64
C GLY A 104 -0.01 13.27 -10.26
N TYR A 105 -0.91 13.03 -11.22
CA TYR A 105 -1.08 11.69 -11.81
C TYR A 105 0.22 11.13 -12.36
N GLU A 106 0.90 11.89 -13.21
CA GLU A 106 2.13 11.42 -13.84
C GLU A 106 3.23 11.16 -12.82
N ALA A 107 3.39 12.07 -11.85
CA ALA A 107 4.38 11.91 -10.79
C ALA A 107 4.09 10.70 -9.92
N PHE A 108 2.81 10.49 -9.57
CA PHE A 108 2.41 9.37 -8.74
C PHE A 108 2.68 8.03 -9.43
N PHE A 109 2.26 7.88 -10.68
CA PHE A 109 2.44 6.63 -11.41
C PHE A 109 3.92 6.36 -11.72
N ALA A 110 4.67 7.40 -12.06
CA ALA A 110 6.12 7.26 -12.25
C ALA A 110 6.82 6.80 -10.98
N LYS A 111 6.41 7.33 -9.84
CA LYS A 111 6.98 6.96 -8.54
C LYS A 111 6.62 5.52 -8.16
N CYS A 112 5.39 5.11 -8.45
CA CYS A 112 4.97 3.71 -8.23
C CYS A 112 5.86 2.74 -9.01
N GLU A 113 6.13 3.04 -10.26
CA GLU A 113 7.02 2.22 -11.09
C GLU A 113 8.44 2.22 -10.55
N GLU A 114 8.95 3.39 -10.19
CA GLU A 114 10.31 3.54 -9.67
C GLU A 114 10.55 2.71 -8.41
N VAL A 115 9.60 2.73 -7.47
CA VAL A 115 9.76 2.02 -6.19
C VAL A 115 9.33 0.56 -6.23
N GLY A 116 8.69 0.10 -7.32
CA GLY A 116 8.34 -1.30 -7.49
C GLY A 116 6.94 -1.68 -7.02
N ILE A 117 5.97 -0.78 -7.11
CA ILE A 117 4.56 -1.11 -6.89
C ILE A 117 4.03 -1.85 -8.11
N ASN A 118 3.31 -2.94 -7.89
CA ASN A 118 2.85 -3.86 -8.93
C ASN A 118 1.44 -3.57 -9.43
N GLY A 119 0.66 -2.79 -8.71
CA GLY A 119 -0.70 -2.46 -9.12
C GLY A 119 -1.30 -1.38 -8.24
N ILE A 120 -2.40 -0.78 -8.70
CA ILE A 120 -3.08 0.30 -7.99
C ILE A 120 -4.58 0.08 -8.11
N ILE A 121 -5.29 0.15 -6.99
CA ILE A 121 -6.75 0.06 -6.91
C ILE A 121 -7.27 1.44 -6.49
N ILE A 122 -8.13 2.03 -7.32
CA ILE A 122 -8.73 3.33 -7.05
C ILE A 122 -10.25 3.15 -7.08
N PRO A 123 -10.90 2.95 -5.91
CA PRO A 123 -12.33 2.58 -5.88
C PRO A 123 -13.27 3.68 -6.36
N ASP A 124 -12.89 4.94 -6.27
CA ASP A 124 -13.74 6.08 -6.66
C ASP A 124 -13.38 6.66 -8.05
N MET A 125 -12.68 5.90 -8.83
CA MET A 125 -12.32 6.29 -10.19
C MET A 125 -13.38 5.85 -11.19
#